data_f5ac4ff0ccfc69c252c9dc41657cf5e2
#
_entry.id   f5ac4ff0ccfc69c252c9dc41657cf5e2
#
_cell.length_a   1.000
_cell.length_b   1.000
_cell.length_c   1.000
_cell.angle_alpha   90.00
_cell.angle_beta   90.00
_cell.angle_gamma   90.00
#
_symmetry.space_group_name_H-M   'P 1'
#
loop_
_entity.id
_entity.type
_entity.pdbx_description
1 polymer ?
#
loop_
_entity_poly.entity_id
_entity_poly.type
_entity_poly.pdbx_seq_one_letter_code
_entity_poly.pdbx_strand_id
1 'polypeptide(L)'
;MKKICLLIVAFCLVLLAGCAPQNDASQSSSSSGAYAVVTDDRGTVVTLAQKPQRVVVLSTSILNFAAAVDGDLAGRATVKAEDASLPEKYQHVPDVGPVYNVSLEKVLACQPDLVIASADHHEKLAAQLEESHIPVLVLKTKTYDDVKRNLEVIGKVYGKEEAAKAKEDELDQAVHAVTDAVPAQGKRVAILHVTPSSVSAELPSSIAGDMADLLHLKNIAADAAGDGQTTRIPYSMESLVQADPDVIFLTSMGSSDKIEKRIRE
;
A
#
# COMPACT_ATOMS: atom_id res chain seq x y z
N MET A 1 -16.26 -50.53 -57.84
CA MET A 1 -15.82 -50.66 -56.39
C MET A 1 -14.30 -50.46 -56.15
N LYS A 2 -13.39 -50.66 -57.16
CA LYS A 2 -11.95 -50.50 -57.00
C LYS A 2 -11.45 -49.03 -56.99
N LYS A 3 -12.24 -48.05 -57.44
CA LYS A 3 -11.82 -46.63 -57.52
C LYS A 3 -12.15 -45.80 -56.25
N ILE A 4 -13.05 -46.32 -55.39
CA ILE A 4 -13.49 -45.67 -54.18
C ILE A 4 -12.45 -45.95 -52.99
N CYS A 5 -11.85 -47.13 -53.00
CA CYS A 5 -10.82 -47.48 -52.01
C CYS A 5 -9.52 -46.67 -52.13
N LEU A 6 -9.21 -46.18 -53.34
CA LEU A 6 -7.95 -45.46 -53.61
C LEU A 6 -8.03 -43.99 -53.09
N LEU A 7 -9.23 -43.40 -53.02
CA LEU A 7 -9.46 -42.05 -52.52
C LEU A 7 -9.44 -41.96 -50.97
N ILE A 8 -9.83 -43.04 -50.30
CA ILE A 8 -9.83 -43.10 -48.83
C ILE A 8 -8.42 -43.30 -48.27
N VAL A 9 -7.56 -44.04 -48.99
CA VAL A 9 -6.13 -44.24 -48.60
C VAL A 9 -5.29 -42.96 -48.79
N ALA A 10 -5.64 -42.12 -49.80
CA ALA A 10 -4.93 -40.83 -50.01
C ALA A 10 -5.30 -39.77 -48.96
N PHE A 11 -6.50 -39.86 -48.34
CA PHE A 11 -6.93 -38.92 -47.33
C PHE A 11 -6.35 -39.20 -45.92
N CYS A 12 -6.00 -40.46 -45.62
CA CYS A 12 -5.40 -40.84 -44.35
C CYS A 12 -3.90 -40.55 -44.23
N LEU A 13 -3.21 -40.25 -45.32
CA LEU A 13 -1.75 -40.00 -45.34
C LEU A 13 -1.34 -38.54 -45.13
N VAL A 14 -2.31 -37.60 -45.05
CA VAL A 14 -2.04 -36.14 -44.81
C VAL A 14 -2.14 -35.74 -43.35
N LEU A 15 -2.51 -36.64 -42.42
CA LEU A 15 -2.72 -36.34 -41.00
C LEU A 15 -1.56 -36.72 -40.09
N LEU A 16 -0.36 -37.06 -40.59
CA LEU A 16 0.78 -37.55 -39.81
C LEU A 16 2.05 -36.65 -39.87
N ALA A 17 1.93 -35.40 -40.32
CA ALA A 17 3.05 -34.46 -40.34
C ALA A 17 2.69 -33.22 -39.53
N GLY A 18 2.86 -33.28 -38.18
CA GLY A 18 2.60 -32.11 -37.32
C GLY A 18 2.81 -32.33 -35.84
N CYS A 19 3.85 -33.03 -35.43
CA CYS A 19 4.38 -32.93 -34.06
C CYS A 19 5.79 -32.34 -34.08
N ALA A 20 5.88 -31.03 -34.10
CA ALA A 20 7.08 -30.33 -33.66
C ALA A 20 6.93 -30.03 -32.14
N PRO A 21 7.99 -30.18 -31.33
CA PRO A 21 7.93 -29.82 -29.91
C PRO A 21 7.75 -28.32 -29.80
N GLN A 22 6.61 -27.90 -29.27
CA GLN A 22 6.35 -26.51 -28.91
C GLN A 22 7.12 -26.21 -27.62
N ASN A 23 8.16 -25.40 -27.75
CA ASN A 23 8.80 -24.75 -26.61
C ASN A 23 7.71 -24.05 -25.77
N ASP A 24 7.71 -24.35 -24.47
CA ASP A 24 6.99 -23.59 -23.46
C ASP A 24 7.49 -22.13 -23.45
N ALA A 25 6.93 -21.31 -24.31
CA ALA A 25 6.97 -19.88 -24.13
C ALA A 25 5.86 -19.55 -23.13
N SER A 26 6.26 -19.06 -21.96
CA SER A 26 5.43 -18.50 -20.92
C SER A 26 4.22 -17.78 -21.51
N GLN A 27 3.04 -18.36 -21.35
CA GLN A 27 1.79 -17.65 -21.58
C GLN A 27 1.66 -16.55 -20.50
N SER A 28 2.20 -15.37 -20.80
CA SER A 28 1.64 -14.14 -20.26
C SER A 28 0.20 -14.07 -20.81
N SER A 29 -0.77 -14.43 -19.99
CA SER A 29 -2.18 -14.21 -20.26
C SER A 29 -2.40 -12.69 -20.33
N SER A 30 -2.20 -12.11 -21.51
CA SER A 30 -2.71 -10.80 -21.85
C SER A 30 -4.24 -10.90 -21.80
N SER A 31 -4.86 -10.43 -20.72
CA SER A 31 -6.31 -10.19 -20.66
C SER A 31 -6.62 -9.08 -21.68
N SER A 32 -6.91 -9.48 -22.90
CA SER A 32 -7.28 -8.58 -23.99
C SER A 32 -8.63 -7.93 -23.65
N GLY A 33 -8.59 -6.72 -23.05
CA GLY A 33 -9.78 -5.91 -22.83
C GLY A 33 -9.86 -5.15 -21.49
N ALA A 34 -9.05 -5.45 -20.48
CA ALA A 34 -9.06 -4.71 -19.22
C ALA A 34 -8.17 -3.45 -19.31
N TYR A 35 -8.62 -2.33 -18.77
CA TYR A 35 -7.85 -1.10 -18.63
C TYR A 35 -6.63 -1.31 -17.71
N ALA A 36 -6.85 -1.91 -16.54
CA ALA A 36 -5.80 -2.26 -15.60
C ALA A 36 -6.16 -3.51 -14.79
N VAL A 37 -5.14 -4.27 -14.40
CA VAL A 37 -5.26 -5.39 -13.46
C VAL A 37 -4.27 -5.11 -12.33
N VAL A 38 -4.76 -5.08 -11.10
CA VAL A 38 -3.98 -4.76 -9.90
C VAL A 38 -4.21 -5.82 -8.84
N THR A 39 -3.15 -6.33 -8.25
CA THR A 39 -3.26 -7.17 -7.06
C THR A 39 -3.12 -6.27 -5.82
N ASP A 40 -4.09 -6.29 -4.94
CA ASP A 40 -4.08 -5.52 -3.70
C ASP A 40 -3.29 -6.22 -2.57
N ASP A 41 -3.16 -5.58 -1.42
CA ASP A 41 -2.39 -6.12 -0.30
C ASP A 41 -3.07 -7.28 0.44
N ARG A 42 -4.31 -7.63 0.08
CA ARG A 42 -4.98 -8.88 0.50
C ARG A 42 -4.66 -10.05 -0.44
N GLY A 43 -3.94 -9.80 -1.55
CA GLY A 43 -3.73 -10.77 -2.62
C GLY A 43 -4.93 -10.86 -3.58
N THR A 44 -5.90 -9.96 -3.47
CA THR A 44 -7.08 -9.92 -4.35
C THR A 44 -6.72 -9.26 -5.67
N VAL A 45 -7.05 -9.93 -6.79
CA VAL A 45 -6.88 -9.38 -8.13
C VAL A 45 -8.09 -8.53 -8.49
N VAL A 46 -7.90 -7.23 -8.61
CA VAL A 46 -8.92 -6.27 -9.02
C VAL A 46 -8.73 -5.93 -10.48
N THR A 47 -9.72 -6.23 -11.30
CA THR A 47 -9.72 -5.97 -12.74
C THR A 47 -10.59 -4.74 -13.03
N LEU A 48 -9.97 -3.69 -13.55
CA LEU A 48 -10.64 -2.47 -13.97
C LEU A 48 -10.91 -2.57 -15.48
N ALA A 49 -12.16 -2.71 -15.88
CA ALA A 49 -12.54 -2.81 -17.28
C ALA A 49 -12.28 -1.52 -18.05
N GLN A 50 -12.39 -0.38 -17.37
CA GLN A 50 -12.13 0.96 -17.91
C GLN A 50 -11.45 1.82 -16.85
N LYS A 51 -10.88 2.96 -17.28
CA LYS A 51 -10.28 3.93 -16.36
C LYS A 51 -11.34 4.44 -15.39
N PRO A 52 -11.12 4.32 -14.06
CA PRO A 52 -12.06 4.82 -13.07
C PRO A 52 -12.29 6.33 -13.21
N GLN A 53 -13.55 6.74 -13.08
CA GLN A 53 -13.96 8.14 -13.16
C GLN A 53 -14.43 8.68 -11.82
N ARG A 54 -14.80 7.82 -10.89
CA ARG A 54 -15.39 8.15 -9.60
C ARG A 54 -14.68 7.41 -8.47
N VAL A 55 -13.42 7.78 -8.25
CA VAL A 55 -12.58 7.17 -7.20
C VAL A 55 -12.92 7.77 -5.85
N VAL A 56 -13.16 6.91 -4.86
CA VAL A 56 -13.30 7.32 -3.45
C VAL A 56 -12.11 6.78 -2.66
N VAL A 57 -11.44 7.66 -1.89
CA VAL A 57 -10.27 7.31 -1.06
C VAL A 57 -10.61 7.41 0.41
N LEU A 58 -10.44 6.31 1.15
CA LEU A 58 -10.87 6.16 2.54
C LEU A 58 -9.79 6.48 3.59
N SER A 59 -8.57 6.83 3.17
CA SER A 59 -7.45 7.09 4.07
C SER A 59 -6.65 8.32 3.64
N THR A 60 -6.23 9.13 4.61
CA THR A 60 -5.40 10.32 4.36
C THR A 60 -4.04 9.96 3.74
N SER A 61 -3.42 8.86 4.17
CA SER A 61 -2.15 8.39 3.59
C SER A 61 -2.30 8.10 2.10
N ILE A 62 -3.38 7.41 1.71
CA ILE A 62 -3.65 7.04 0.32
C ILE A 62 -4.07 8.29 -0.49
N LEU A 63 -4.74 9.26 0.14
CA LEU A 63 -5.07 10.54 -0.47
C LEU A 63 -3.81 11.26 -0.98
N ASN A 64 -2.71 11.18 -0.24
CA ASN A 64 -1.44 11.79 -0.65
C ASN A 64 -0.87 11.16 -1.93
N PHE A 65 -1.03 9.84 -2.13
CA PHE A 65 -0.61 9.19 -3.38
C PHE A 65 -1.48 9.64 -4.57
N ALA A 66 -2.79 9.75 -4.38
CA ALA A 66 -3.68 10.29 -5.41
C ALA A 66 -3.30 11.74 -5.77
N ALA A 67 -2.97 12.56 -4.77
CA ALA A 67 -2.49 13.93 -4.97
C ALA A 67 -1.16 13.98 -5.71
N ALA A 68 -0.22 13.08 -5.40
CA ALA A 68 1.11 13.02 -6.01
C ALA A 68 1.06 12.81 -7.54
N VAL A 69 0.04 12.11 -8.02
CA VAL A 69 -0.19 11.90 -9.47
C VAL A 69 -1.29 12.80 -10.03
N ASP A 70 -1.72 13.81 -9.29
CA ASP A 70 -2.83 14.70 -9.67
C ASP A 70 -4.10 13.92 -10.07
N GLY A 71 -4.46 12.91 -9.28
CA GLY A 71 -5.67 12.11 -9.46
C GLY A 71 -6.94 12.86 -9.04
N ASP A 72 -8.08 12.60 -9.68
CA ASP A 72 -9.37 13.18 -9.31
C ASP A 72 -10.12 12.25 -8.36
N LEU A 73 -10.93 12.84 -7.47
CA LEU A 73 -11.68 12.10 -6.46
C LEU A 73 -13.18 12.45 -6.50
N ALA A 74 -14.02 11.44 -6.31
CA ALA A 74 -15.47 11.61 -6.08
C ALA A 74 -15.83 11.69 -4.59
N GLY A 75 -14.95 11.19 -3.71
CA GLY A 75 -15.09 11.26 -2.26
C GLY A 75 -13.77 11.00 -1.55
N ARG A 76 -13.61 11.51 -0.34
CA ARG A 76 -12.38 11.38 0.44
C ARG A 76 -12.63 11.21 1.94
N ALA A 77 -11.68 10.59 2.63
CA ALA A 77 -11.66 10.62 4.08
C ALA A 77 -11.54 12.05 4.64
N THR A 78 -12.04 12.27 5.85
CA THR A 78 -11.83 13.52 6.59
C THR A 78 -10.34 13.75 6.82
N VAL A 79 -9.87 14.95 6.45
CA VAL A 79 -8.54 15.44 6.79
C VAL A 79 -8.70 16.54 7.82
N LYS A 80 -8.08 16.38 8.98
CA LYS A 80 -8.07 17.42 10.01
C LYS A 80 -7.13 18.54 9.59
N ALA A 81 -7.53 19.78 9.85
CA ALA A 81 -6.77 20.97 9.47
C ALA A 81 -5.35 21.00 10.09
N GLU A 82 -5.18 20.35 11.23
CA GLU A 82 -3.91 20.25 11.97
C GLU A 82 -2.97 19.16 11.47
N ASP A 83 -3.49 18.17 10.69
CA ASP A 83 -2.71 16.97 10.34
C ASP A 83 -2.02 17.09 8.98
N ALA A 84 -2.57 17.85 8.03
CA ALA A 84 -1.94 18.10 6.72
C ALA A 84 -2.69 19.18 5.95
N SER A 85 -2.00 19.90 5.08
CA SER A 85 -2.66 20.78 4.11
C SER A 85 -3.35 19.93 3.04
N LEU A 86 -4.68 19.89 3.07
CA LEU A 86 -5.47 19.26 2.01
C LEU A 86 -5.22 20.02 0.70
N PRO A 87 -4.80 19.37 -0.40
CA PRO A 87 -4.67 20.02 -1.70
C PRO A 87 -5.95 20.77 -2.07
N GLU A 88 -5.80 21.96 -2.66
CA GLU A 88 -6.93 22.84 -2.99
C GLU A 88 -8.00 22.11 -3.82
N LYS A 89 -7.59 21.31 -4.79
CA LYS A 89 -8.50 20.51 -5.62
C LYS A 89 -9.41 19.55 -4.85
N TYR A 90 -9.01 19.16 -3.62
CA TYR A 90 -9.78 18.23 -2.79
C TYR A 90 -10.63 18.90 -1.71
N GLN A 91 -10.54 20.22 -1.55
CA GLN A 91 -11.28 20.95 -0.53
C GLN A 91 -12.79 20.81 -0.69
N HIS A 92 -13.28 20.75 -1.93
CA HIS A 92 -14.69 20.62 -2.28
C HIS A 92 -15.15 19.19 -2.56
N VAL A 93 -14.23 18.21 -2.46
CA VAL A 93 -14.58 16.80 -2.63
C VAL A 93 -15.39 16.33 -1.42
N PRO A 94 -16.52 15.61 -1.63
CA PRO A 94 -17.35 15.08 -0.55
C PRO A 94 -16.56 14.32 0.50
N ASP A 95 -16.82 14.65 1.78
CA ASP A 95 -16.22 14.01 2.95
C ASP A 95 -17.06 12.81 3.38
N VAL A 96 -16.44 11.61 3.34
CA VAL A 96 -17.12 10.34 3.67
C VAL A 96 -16.92 9.91 5.14
N GLY A 97 -16.22 10.71 5.93
CA GLY A 97 -15.95 10.47 7.35
C GLY A 97 -14.49 10.22 7.68
N PRO A 98 -14.15 10.25 8.97
CA PRO A 98 -12.78 10.00 9.43
C PRO A 98 -12.36 8.56 9.16
N VAL A 99 -11.04 8.32 8.98
CA VAL A 99 -10.47 7.01 8.64
C VAL A 99 -10.94 5.86 9.54
N TYR A 100 -11.15 6.11 10.83
CA TYR A 100 -11.61 5.08 11.78
C TYR A 100 -13.15 4.90 11.81
N ASN A 101 -13.90 5.74 11.11
CA ASN A 101 -15.37 5.71 11.10
C ASN A 101 -15.92 6.26 9.78
N VAL A 102 -15.56 5.64 8.68
CA VAL A 102 -16.07 5.96 7.35
C VAL A 102 -17.53 5.56 7.24
N SER A 103 -18.37 6.45 6.69
CA SER A 103 -19.78 6.18 6.46
C SER A 103 -20.00 5.47 5.12
N LEU A 104 -20.47 4.21 5.16
CA LEU A 104 -20.84 3.46 3.97
C LEU A 104 -21.88 4.22 3.12
N GLU A 105 -22.88 4.83 3.76
CA GLU A 105 -23.92 5.62 3.07
C GLU A 105 -23.32 6.77 2.27
N LYS A 106 -22.38 7.52 2.87
CA LYS A 106 -21.70 8.63 2.18
C LYS A 106 -20.82 8.14 1.04
N VAL A 107 -20.15 6.99 1.21
CA VAL A 107 -19.35 6.37 0.13
C VAL A 107 -20.27 6.02 -1.04
N LEU A 108 -21.41 5.35 -0.79
CA LEU A 108 -22.38 4.98 -1.81
C LEU A 108 -23.01 6.21 -2.49
N ALA A 109 -23.25 7.28 -1.72
CA ALA A 109 -23.76 8.55 -2.28
C ALA A 109 -22.79 9.18 -3.29
N CYS A 110 -21.48 8.90 -3.18
CA CYS A 110 -20.49 9.32 -4.17
C CYS A 110 -20.58 8.51 -5.47
N GLN A 111 -21.36 7.43 -5.54
CA GLN A 111 -21.48 6.52 -6.69
C GLN A 111 -20.11 6.09 -7.24
N PRO A 112 -19.24 5.49 -6.42
CA PRO A 112 -17.90 5.14 -6.84
C PRO A 112 -17.90 4.01 -7.88
N ASP A 113 -16.98 4.08 -8.84
CA ASP A 113 -16.57 2.99 -9.71
C ASP A 113 -15.27 2.32 -9.24
N LEU A 114 -14.61 2.91 -8.24
CA LEU A 114 -13.50 2.34 -7.50
C LEU A 114 -13.42 2.96 -6.11
N VAL A 115 -13.18 2.12 -5.10
CA VAL A 115 -12.83 2.57 -3.74
C VAL A 115 -11.41 2.12 -3.43
N ILE A 116 -10.61 3.02 -2.83
CA ILE A 116 -9.27 2.71 -2.36
C ILE A 116 -9.26 2.83 -0.84
N ALA A 117 -8.98 1.72 -0.19
CA ALA A 117 -9.13 1.49 1.24
C ALA A 117 -7.80 1.16 1.92
N SER A 118 -7.69 1.41 3.22
CA SER A 118 -6.53 1.03 4.02
C SER A 118 -6.71 -0.38 4.61
N ALA A 119 -5.69 -1.20 4.52
CA ALA A 119 -5.65 -2.53 5.10
C ALA A 119 -5.82 -2.50 6.63
N ASP A 120 -5.33 -1.45 7.30
CA ASP A 120 -5.37 -1.37 8.77
C ASP A 120 -6.78 -1.08 9.32
N HIS A 121 -7.69 -0.52 8.51
CA HIS A 121 -8.95 0.03 9.05
C HIS A 121 -10.21 -0.38 8.29
N HIS A 122 -10.12 -0.82 7.04
CA HIS A 122 -11.29 -0.88 6.16
C HIS A 122 -11.62 -2.27 5.63
N GLU A 123 -11.05 -3.37 6.14
CA GLU A 123 -11.33 -4.72 5.64
C GLU A 123 -12.82 -5.07 5.63
N LYS A 124 -13.54 -4.78 6.74
CA LYS A 124 -14.97 -5.04 6.82
C LYS A 124 -15.79 -4.17 5.87
N LEU A 125 -15.40 -2.91 5.73
CA LEU A 125 -16.08 -1.98 4.81
C LEU A 125 -15.81 -2.36 3.36
N ALA A 126 -14.58 -2.83 3.05
CA ALA A 126 -14.23 -3.34 1.73
C ALA A 126 -15.14 -4.50 1.32
N ALA A 127 -15.33 -5.49 2.20
CA ALA A 127 -16.23 -6.62 1.95
C ALA A 127 -17.67 -6.17 1.67
N GLN A 128 -18.20 -5.20 2.43
CA GLN A 128 -19.56 -4.66 2.20
C GLN A 128 -19.70 -3.92 0.86
N LEU A 129 -18.65 -3.21 0.43
CA LEU A 129 -18.63 -2.53 -0.86
C LEU A 129 -18.54 -3.53 -2.01
N GLU A 130 -17.75 -4.58 -1.87
CA GLU A 130 -17.62 -5.67 -2.85
C GLU A 130 -18.93 -6.45 -3.01
N GLU A 131 -19.66 -6.71 -1.91
CA GLU A 131 -21.03 -7.26 -1.95
C GLU A 131 -21.99 -6.37 -2.76
N SER A 132 -21.72 -5.06 -2.79
CA SER A 132 -22.46 -4.08 -3.59
C SER A 132 -21.91 -3.94 -5.02
N HIS A 133 -21.04 -4.87 -5.46
CA HIS A 133 -20.38 -4.87 -6.77
C HIS A 133 -19.51 -3.64 -7.06
N ILE A 134 -18.98 -3.00 -6.04
CA ILE A 134 -18.03 -1.89 -6.16
C ILE A 134 -16.62 -2.46 -6.04
N PRO A 135 -15.74 -2.27 -7.04
CA PRO A 135 -14.35 -2.68 -6.94
C PRO A 135 -13.65 -1.95 -5.77
N VAL A 136 -12.89 -2.70 -4.96
CA VAL A 136 -12.12 -2.14 -3.85
C VAL A 136 -10.66 -2.57 -3.94
N LEU A 137 -9.74 -1.61 -3.92
CA LEU A 137 -8.32 -1.83 -3.71
C LEU A 137 -7.98 -1.58 -2.26
N VAL A 138 -7.46 -2.59 -1.56
CA VAL A 138 -7.01 -2.47 -0.17
C VAL A 138 -5.50 -2.39 -0.14
N LEU A 139 -4.97 -1.24 0.32
CA LEU A 139 -3.54 -0.94 0.33
C LEU A 139 -3.04 -0.80 1.75
N LYS A 140 -1.84 -1.31 2.02
CA LYS A 140 -1.08 -1.06 3.25
C LYS A 140 0.00 0.00 2.99
N THR A 141 0.38 0.72 4.06
CA THR A 141 1.45 1.73 4.01
C THR A 141 2.25 1.59 5.31
N LYS A 142 3.14 0.59 5.36
CA LYS A 142 3.93 0.25 6.55
C LYS A 142 5.44 0.37 6.33
N THR A 143 5.89 0.35 5.08
CA THR A 143 7.31 0.39 4.72
C THR A 143 7.53 1.36 3.56
N TYR A 144 8.78 1.69 3.30
CA TYR A 144 9.16 2.50 2.14
C TYR A 144 8.81 1.79 0.82
N ASP A 145 8.98 0.48 0.77
CA ASP A 145 8.57 -0.31 -0.39
C ASP A 145 7.05 -0.28 -0.61
N ASP A 146 6.24 -0.25 0.47
CA ASP A 146 4.80 -0.05 0.35
C ASP A 146 4.48 1.32 -0.27
N VAL A 147 5.22 2.38 0.09
CA VAL A 147 5.04 3.73 -0.48
C VAL A 147 5.29 3.71 -1.99
N LYS A 148 6.38 3.11 -2.45
CA LYS A 148 6.71 3.01 -3.88
C LYS A 148 5.67 2.19 -4.63
N ARG A 149 5.34 1.00 -4.13
CA ARG A 149 4.30 0.15 -4.72
C ARG A 149 2.95 0.87 -4.80
N ASN A 150 2.56 1.63 -3.77
CA ASN A 150 1.32 2.37 -3.79
C ASN A 150 1.33 3.48 -4.84
N LEU A 151 2.46 4.16 -5.07
CA LEU A 151 2.60 5.10 -6.17
C LEU A 151 2.41 4.43 -7.53
N GLU A 152 3.02 3.26 -7.76
CA GLU A 152 2.81 2.49 -8.99
C GLU A 152 1.34 2.09 -9.18
N VAL A 153 0.69 1.56 -8.13
CA VAL A 153 -0.73 1.15 -8.18
C VAL A 153 -1.61 2.33 -8.50
N ILE A 154 -1.41 3.46 -7.82
CA ILE A 154 -2.18 4.69 -8.03
C ILE A 154 -1.91 5.26 -9.43
N GLY A 155 -0.65 5.22 -9.90
CA GLY A 155 -0.29 5.56 -11.27
C GLY A 155 -1.10 4.77 -12.29
N LYS A 156 -1.18 3.46 -12.15
CA LYS A 156 -1.98 2.56 -13.01
C LYS A 156 -3.48 2.88 -12.95
N VAL A 157 -4.02 3.12 -11.76
CA VAL A 157 -5.44 3.47 -11.58
C VAL A 157 -5.81 4.74 -12.35
N TYR A 158 -4.96 5.76 -12.31
CA TYR A 158 -5.21 7.03 -12.98
C TYR A 158 -4.64 7.12 -14.41
N GLY A 159 -3.94 6.09 -14.91
CA GLY A 159 -3.22 6.15 -16.19
C GLY A 159 -2.17 7.25 -16.19
N LYS A 160 -1.42 7.35 -15.10
CA LYS A 160 -0.38 8.35 -14.84
C LYS A 160 0.90 7.71 -14.30
N GLU A 161 1.27 6.60 -14.90
CA GLU A 161 2.42 5.79 -14.51
C GLU A 161 3.73 6.59 -14.56
N GLU A 162 3.89 7.46 -15.56
CA GLU A 162 5.08 8.32 -15.69
C GLU A 162 5.18 9.32 -14.53
N ALA A 163 4.05 9.92 -14.12
CA ALA A 163 4.02 10.84 -12.98
C ALA A 163 4.31 10.10 -11.66
N ALA A 164 3.77 8.89 -11.49
CA ALA A 164 4.04 8.03 -10.35
C ALA A 164 5.54 7.68 -10.27
N LYS A 165 6.13 7.26 -11.39
CA LYS A 165 7.55 6.95 -11.48
C LYS A 165 8.44 8.15 -11.18
N ALA A 166 8.09 9.33 -11.68
CA ALA A 166 8.83 10.56 -11.38
C ALA A 166 8.81 10.88 -9.87
N LYS A 167 7.67 10.63 -9.19
CA LYS A 167 7.57 10.80 -7.73
C LYS A 167 8.33 9.74 -6.95
N GLU A 168 8.36 8.51 -7.42
CA GLU A 168 9.18 7.45 -6.86
C GLU A 168 10.67 7.80 -6.96
N ASP A 169 11.14 8.25 -8.13
CA ASP A 169 12.53 8.66 -8.34
C ASP A 169 12.92 9.87 -7.47
N GLU A 170 12.01 10.83 -7.29
CA GLU A 170 12.20 11.97 -6.38
C GLU A 170 12.36 11.52 -4.92
N LEU A 171 11.52 10.56 -4.48
CA LEU A 171 11.61 9.98 -3.14
C LEU A 171 12.90 9.18 -2.95
N ASP A 172 13.27 8.32 -3.92
CA ASP A 172 14.51 7.57 -3.87
C ASP A 172 15.73 8.50 -3.76
N GLN A 173 15.77 9.56 -4.55
CA GLN A 173 16.85 10.56 -4.47
C GLN A 173 16.89 11.24 -3.10
N ALA A 174 15.74 11.62 -2.53
CA ALA A 174 15.68 12.24 -1.22
C ALA A 174 16.14 11.30 -0.10
N VAL A 175 15.74 10.03 -0.16
CA VAL A 175 16.18 8.99 0.79
C VAL A 175 17.68 8.77 0.67
N HIS A 176 18.22 8.57 -0.56
CA HIS A 176 19.64 8.38 -0.79
C HIS A 176 20.48 9.58 -0.33
N ALA A 177 20.02 10.80 -0.56
CA ALA A 177 20.71 11.99 -0.08
C ALA A 177 20.89 12.01 1.45
N VAL A 178 19.95 11.44 2.19
CA VAL A 178 20.02 11.33 3.65
C VAL A 178 20.87 10.12 4.06
N THR A 179 20.61 8.95 3.49
CA THR A 179 21.30 7.70 3.87
C THR A 179 22.80 7.76 3.56
N ASP A 180 23.18 8.37 2.43
CA ASP A 180 24.59 8.54 2.04
C ASP A 180 25.32 9.56 2.92
N ALA A 181 24.60 10.54 3.48
CA ALA A 181 25.16 11.56 4.38
C ALA A 181 25.33 11.05 5.82
N VAL A 182 24.57 10.03 6.22
CA VAL A 182 24.64 9.45 7.58
C VAL A 182 25.73 8.38 7.60
N PRO A 183 26.80 8.53 8.40
CA PRO A 183 27.80 7.47 8.52
C PRO A 183 27.13 6.20 9.06
N ALA A 184 27.32 5.08 8.39
CA ALA A 184 26.83 3.75 8.80
C ALA A 184 27.49 3.34 10.13
N GLN A 185 26.96 3.81 11.25
CA GLN A 185 27.61 3.62 12.58
C GLN A 185 26.95 2.51 13.40
N GLY A 186 25.87 1.90 12.88
CA GLY A 186 25.17 0.84 13.60
C GLY A 186 24.75 1.26 15.02
N LYS A 187 24.43 2.54 15.23
CA LYS A 187 23.92 3.03 16.50
C LYS A 187 22.66 2.29 16.90
N ARG A 188 22.59 1.94 18.18
CA ARG A 188 21.43 1.27 18.75
C ARG A 188 20.36 2.30 19.05
N VAL A 189 19.17 2.08 18.52
CA VAL A 189 18.05 3.04 18.66
C VAL A 189 16.83 2.37 19.27
N ALA A 190 16.19 3.06 20.20
CA ALA A 190 14.84 2.78 20.63
C ALA A 190 13.89 3.69 19.86
N ILE A 191 12.86 3.13 19.26
CA ILE A 191 11.80 3.90 18.61
C ILE A 191 10.51 3.61 19.38
N LEU A 192 10.09 4.58 20.19
CA LEU A 192 8.97 4.40 21.10
C LEU A 192 7.74 5.14 20.60
N HIS A 193 6.64 4.41 20.47
CA HIS A 193 5.33 5.02 20.27
C HIS A 193 4.67 5.24 21.62
N VAL A 194 4.44 6.50 21.95
CA VAL A 194 3.93 6.92 23.26
C VAL A 194 2.52 7.49 23.10
N THR A 195 1.60 6.95 23.88
CA THR A 195 0.25 7.47 24.07
C THR A 195 0.06 7.89 25.54
N PRO A 196 -0.98 8.61 25.92
CA PRO A 196 -1.26 8.92 27.32
C PRO A 196 -1.41 7.68 28.21
N SER A 197 -1.70 6.51 27.64
CA SER A 197 -2.00 5.26 28.37
C SER A 197 -0.96 4.16 28.19
N SER A 198 -0.06 4.26 27.20
CA SER A 198 0.84 3.15 26.86
C SER A 198 2.15 3.62 26.24
N VAL A 199 3.19 2.80 26.41
CA VAL A 199 4.45 2.88 25.67
C VAL A 199 4.64 1.57 24.91
N SER A 200 4.95 1.66 23.63
CA SER A 200 5.24 0.53 22.75
C SER A 200 6.53 0.78 21.99
N ALA A 201 7.28 -0.26 21.67
CA ALA A 201 8.42 -0.16 20.76
C ALA A 201 7.94 -0.45 19.32
N GLU A 202 8.37 0.40 18.37
CA GLU A 202 8.17 0.20 16.95
C GLU A 202 9.09 -0.93 16.45
N LEU A 203 8.52 -1.87 15.70
CA LEU A 203 9.23 -3.00 15.10
C LEU A 203 9.75 -2.63 13.69
N PRO A 204 10.68 -3.40 13.10
CA PRO A 204 11.14 -3.19 11.73
C PRO A 204 10.01 -3.17 10.67
N SER A 205 8.90 -3.85 10.95
CA SER A 205 7.68 -3.87 10.11
C SER A 205 6.82 -2.60 10.18
N SER A 206 7.21 -1.60 10.99
CA SER A 206 6.60 -0.27 11.03
C SER A 206 7.35 0.71 10.15
N ILE A 207 6.71 1.81 9.72
CA ILE A 207 7.37 2.89 8.95
C ILE A 207 8.60 3.42 9.68
N ALA A 208 8.51 3.65 10.99
CA ALA A 208 9.62 4.18 11.77
C ALA A 208 10.77 3.17 11.91
N GLY A 209 10.44 1.88 12.05
CA GLY A 209 11.42 0.80 12.07
C GLY A 209 12.11 0.60 10.72
N ASP A 210 11.35 0.62 9.63
CA ASP A 210 11.85 0.54 8.26
C ASP A 210 12.79 1.73 7.93
N MET A 211 12.42 2.95 8.36
CA MET A 211 13.31 4.12 8.24
C MET A 211 14.62 3.96 9.02
N ALA A 212 14.57 3.33 10.19
CA ALA A 212 15.79 3.05 10.96
C ALA A 212 16.71 2.07 10.22
N ASP A 213 16.13 1.03 9.58
CA ASP A 213 16.89 0.07 8.78
C ASP A 213 17.51 0.74 7.54
N LEU A 214 16.78 1.61 6.85
CA LEU A 214 17.30 2.41 5.72
C LEU A 214 18.48 3.31 6.14
N LEU A 215 18.47 3.81 7.37
CA LEU A 215 19.56 4.61 7.97
C LEU A 215 20.67 3.76 8.59
N HIS A 216 20.64 2.43 8.44
CA HIS A 216 21.58 1.49 9.04
C HIS A 216 21.68 1.60 10.58
N LEU A 217 20.58 1.97 11.23
CA LEU A 217 20.44 2.01 12.68
C LEU A 217 19.99 0.62 13.19
N LYS A 218 20.43 0.26 14.39
CA LYS A 218 20.05 -1.01 15.04
C LYS A 218 18.88 -0.79 15.97
N ASN A 219 17.68 -1.13 15.52
CA ASN A 219 16.48 -1.07 16.36
C ASN A 219 16.59 -2.12 17.49
N ILE A 220 16.52 -1.69 18.76
CA ILE A 220 16.62 -2.57 19.93
C ILE A 220 15.45 -3.57 20.04
N ALA A 221 14.34 -3.31 19.35
CA ALA A 221 13.18 -4.19 19.33
C ALA A 221 13.17 -5.14 18.10
N ALA A 222 14.23 -5.15 17.28
CA ALA A 222 14.27 -5.96 16.06
C ALA A 222 14.10 -7.46 16.31
N ASP A 223 14.71 -7.99 17.38
CA ASP A 223 14.65 -9.41 17.73
C ASP A 223 13.24 -9.86 18.21
N ALA A 224 12.38 -8.90 18.56
CA ALA A 224 11.00 -9.18 18.95
C ALA A 224 10.04 -9.19 17.74
N ALA A 225 10.54 -8.93 16.53
CA ALA A 225 9.77 -9.00 15.31
C ALA A 225 9.37 -10.46 15.03
N GLY A 226 8.06 -10.76 15.17
CA GLY A 226 7.50 -12.09 14.96
C GLY A 226 7.11 -12.33 13.50
N ASP A 227 5.83 -12.22 13.21
CA ASP A 227 5.20 -12.59 11.92
C ASP A 227 5.29 -11.52 10.81
N GLY A 228 5.93 -10.39 11.06
CA GLY A 228 5.97 -9.24 10.14
C GLY A 228 4.64 -8.48 10.01
N GLN A 229 3.58 -8.94 10.65
CA GLN A 229 2.27 -8.27 10.67
C GLN A 229 2.17 -7.27 11.81
N THR A 230 2.74 -7.62 12.96
CA THR A 230 2.79 -6.77 14.14
C THR A 230 3.80 -5.65 13.92
N THR A 231 3.37 -4.40 14.06
CA THR A 231 4.23 -3.22 13.88
C THR A 231 4.77 -2.66 15.20
N ARG A 232 4.17 -3.06 16.34
CA ARG A 232 4.51 -2.57 17.68
C ARG A 232 4.32 -3.64 18.73
N ILE A 233 5.16 -3.58 19.77
CA ILE A 233 4.98 -4.40 20.98
C ILE A 233 4.95 -3.51 22.22
N PRO A 234 4.21 -3.87 23.29
CA PRO A 234 4.34 -3.22 24.58
C PRO A 234 5.80 -3.24 25.04
N TYR A 235 6.30 -2.11 25.55
CA TYR A 235 7.69 -1.98 25.96
C TYR A 235 7.80 -1.32 27.33
N SER A 236 8.57 -1.93 28.25
CA SER A 236 8.73 -1.41 29.60
C SER A 236 9.94 -0.47 29.69
N MET A 237 9.89 0.47 30.62
CA MET A 237 11.04 1.35 30.89
C MET A 237 12.24 0.56 31.43
N GLU A 238 11.99 -0.55 32.16
CA GLU A 238 13.05 -1.45 32.62
C GLU A 238 13.77 -2.11 31.42
N SER A 239 13.02 -2.62 30.45
CA SER A 239 13.58 -3.17 29.20
C SER A 239 14.36 -2.13 28.41
N LEU A 240 13.90 -0.86 28.40
CA LEU A 240 14.60 0.23 27.75
C LEU A 240 15.95 0.51 28.39
N VAL A 241 15.99 0.58 29.73
CA VAL A 241 17.23 0.79 30.49
C VAL A 241 18.20 -0.37 30.27
N GLN A 242 17.70 -1.61 30.29
CA GLN A 242 18.51 -2.80 30.05
C GLN A 242 19.08 -2.86 28.64
N ALA A 243 18.30 -2.38 27.64
CA ALA A 243 18.72 -2.36 26.26
C ALA A 243 19.77 -1.28 25.98
N ASP A 244 19.89 -0.24 26.81
CA ASP A 244 20.88 0.85 26.74
C ASP A 244 21.09 1.39 25.32
N PRO A 245 20.06 2.01 24.68
CA PRO A 245 20.18 2.55 23.34
C PRO A 245 21.01 3.83 23.32
N ASP A 246 21.72 4.07 22.21
CA ASP A 246 22.45 5.33 21.98
C ASP A 246 21.50 6.52 21.76
N VAL A 247 20.32 6.26 21.15
CA VAL A 247 19.33 7.29 20.82
C VAL A 247 17.91 6.73 21.04
N ILE A 248 17.04 7.59 21.55
CA ILE A 248 15.61 7.30 21.69
C ILE A 248 14.83 8.24 20.76
N PHE A 249 14.11 7.68 19.80
CA PHE A 249 13.13 8.39 19.00
C PHE A 249 11.74 8.20 19.60
N LEU A 250 10.96 9.27 19.62
CA LEU A 250 9.60 9.26 20.13
C LEU A 250 8.62 9.56 19.00
N THR A 251 7.71 8.64 18.77
CA THR A 251 6.54 8.86 17.93
C THR A 251 5.31 8.99 18.83
N SER A 252 4.38 9.85 18.49
CA SER A 252 3.24 10.07 19.35
C SER A 252 1.99 10.48 18.58
N MET A 253 0.83 10.12 19.14
CA MET A 253 -0.46 10.67 18.75
C MET A 253 -1.06 11.40 19.95
N GLY A 254 -1.06 12.74 19.93
CA GLY A 254 -1.62 13.58 21.00
C GLY A 254 -0.78 14.82 21.29
N SER A 255 -1.17 15.57 22.33
CA SER A 255 -0.43 16.77 22.73
C SER A 255 0.92 16.41 23.35
N SER A 256 1.97 17.13 22.96
CA SER A 256 3.34 16.98 23.46
C SER A 256 3.43 16.97 24.99
N ASP A 257 2.67 17.84 25.66
CA ASP A 257 2.69 17.97 27.12
C ASP A 257 2.28 16.69 27.87
N LYS A 258 1.24 16.00 27.36
CA LYS A 258 0.76 14.75 27.97
C LYS A 258 1.76 13.60 27.75
N ILE A 259 2.46 13.63 26.64
CA ILE A 259 3.46 12.63 26.28
C ILE A 259 4.73 12.83 27.10
N GLU A 260 5.21 14.07 27.20
CA GLU A 260 6.36 14.41 28.03
C GLU A 260 6.14 14.01 29.49
N LYS A 261 4.94 14.28 30.03
CA LYS A 261 4.56 13.83 31.37
C LYS A 261 4.64 12.33 31.52
N ARG A 262 4.11 11.56 30.52
CA ARG A 262 4.13 10.08 30.54
C ARG A 262 5.53 9.48 30.49
N ILE A 263 6.47 10.14 29.84
CA ILE A 263 7.88 9.67 29.75
C ILE A 263 8.64 9.94 31.04
N ARG A 264 8.25 10.98 31.78
CA ARG A 264 8.91 11.37 33.05
C ARG A 264 8.40 10.57 34.27
N GLU A 265 7.25 9.92 34.16
CA GLU A 265 6.65 9.02 35.17
C GLU A 265 7.17 7.57 35.01
#